data_488b1981325fd58685cb3d86b668d9d3
#
_entry.id   488b1981325fd58685cb3d86b668d9d3
#
_cell.length_a   1.000
_cell.length_b   1.000
_cell.length_c   1.000
_cell.angle_alpha   90.00
_cell.angle_beta   90.00
_cell.angle_gamma   90.00
#
_symmetry.space_group_name_H-M   'P 1'
#
loop_
_entity.id
_entity.type
_entity.pdbx_description
1 polymer ?
#
loop_
_entity_poly.entity_id
_entity_poly.type
_entity_poly.pdbx_seq_one_letter_code
_entity_poly.pdbx_strand_id
1 'polypeptide(L)'
;MIDLRALRENPEPFRASQRARGADVDLVDRVIAADETRRQALAAFENLRAEQKQVSRSVGKASPEERPAILANAKELAEQVKAAEAASSAAAAELDDLARQFANLIEGAPSGGEEDYVVLRHEGGEPRDFTAEGFEPADHLAIGEGLDIIDTRRGAKVSGARFYYLKGWGMRLELALMTAALDAAVAHGFTPMTTPTLVTPQVMGGTGFLGAHSDEIYYLPADDLYLTGTSEVALAGYHADEILDLSAGPKRYMGWSTCYRREAGAAGKDTRGIIRVHQFNKAEMFSYCRPEDAEAEHARLLAMEEEMLALVELPYRVIDTAAGDLGSSAARKFDCEAWLPTQQRWMEVTSTSNCTTYQARRLAVRERREGGTSPVATLNGTLATTRWMVAILENHQQADGSVSVPTGLRPYLGGLEVIEPVGATA
;
A
#
# COMPACT_ATOMS: atom_id res chain seq x y z
N MET A 1 11.35 -6.91 -1.10
CA MET A 1 12.16 -8.12 -0.74
C MET A 1 13.02 -7.77 0.46
N ILE A 2 13.16 -8.71 1.40
CA ILE A 2 14.04 -8.54 2.57
C ILE A 2 15.51 -8.48 2.15
N ASP A 3 16.35 -7.96 3.05
CA ASP A 3 17.79 -8.00 2.87
C ASP A 3 18.34 -9.40 3.20
N LEU A 4 18.63 -10.20 2.16
CA LEU A 4 19.15 -11.57 2.32
C LEU A 4 20.53 -11.61 2.99
N ARG A 5 21.32 -10.53 2.89
CA ARG A 5 22.62 -10.46 3.56
C ARG A 5 22.40 -10.26 5.07
N ALA A 6 21.56 -9.30 5.45
CA ALA A 6 21.21 -9.07 6.83
C ALA A 6 20.56 -10.31 7.47
N LEU A 7 19.68 -11.01 6.73
CA LEU A 7 19.07 -12.25 7.17
C LEU A 7 20.11 -13.34 7.50
N ARG A 8 21.13 -13.52 6.66
CA ARG A 8 22.20 -14.51 6.90
C ARG A 8 23.09 -14.14 8.09
N GLU A 9 23.44 -12.84 8.19
CA GLU A 9 24.33 -12.35 9.23
C GLU A 9 23.66 -12.39 10.63
N ASN A 10 22.37 -12.08 10.68
CA ASN A 10 21.60 -12.11 11.94
C ASN A 10 20.12 -12.46 11.69
N PRO A 11 19.72 -13.73 11.75
CA PRO A 11 18.34 -14.17 11.46
C PRO A 11 17.35 -13.86 12.61
N GLU A 12 17.80 -13.59 13.83
CA GLU A 12 16.89 -13.46 14.97
C GLU A 12 15.91 -12.28 14.91
N PRO A 13 16.27 -11.07 14.43
CA PRO A 13 15.30 -10.00 14.20
C PRO A 13 14.19 -10.41 13.22
N PHE A 14 14.51 -11.23 12.20
CA PHE A 14 13.53 -11.71 11.23
C PHE A 14 12.56 -12.72 11.86
N ARG A 15 13.06 -13.64 12.71
CA ARG A 15 12.21 -14.56 13.47
C ARG A 15 11.33 -13.81 14.46
N ALA A 16 11.88 -12.81 15.17
CA ALA A 16 11.12 -11.96 16.07
C ALA A 16 9.99 -11.22 15.36
N SER A 17 10.28 -10.67 14.18
CA SER A 17 9.27 -9.99 13.34
C SER A 17 8.17 -10.95 12.89
N GLN A 18 8.51 -12.17 12.44
CA GLN A 18 7.52 -13.18 12.06
C GLN A 18 6.64 -13.58 13.26
N ARG A 19 7.23 -13.79 14.46
CA ARG A 19 6.47 -14.06 15.70
C ARG A 19 5.50 -12.93 16.02
N ALA A 20 5.96 -11.69 15.98
CA ALA A 20 5.14 -10.52 16.30
C ALA A 20 3.96 -10.33 15.33
N ARG A 21 4.13 -10.75 14.06
CA ARG A 21 3.06 -10.76 13.04
C ARG A 21 2.13 -11.98 13.15
N GLY A 22 2.42 -12.97 13.99
CA GLY A 22 1.72 -14.26 13.97
C GLY A 22 1.97 -15.06 12.68
N ALA A 23 3.05 -14.75 11.95
CA ALA A 23 3.40 -15.38 10.68
C ALA A 23 4.35 -16.59 10.86
N ASP A 24 4.56 -17.34 9.78
CA ASP A 24 5.40 -18.54 9.78
C ASP A 24 6.87 -18.22 10.08
N VAL A 25 7.33 -18.61 11.27
CA VAL A 25 8.72 -18.41 11.72
C VAL A 25 9.70 -19.31 10.96
N ASP A 26 9.28 -20.52 10.55
CA ASP A 26 10.13 -21.48 9.84
C ASP A 26 10.48 -21.00 8.42
N LEU A 27 9.71 -20.02 7.91
CA LEU A 27 10.03 -19.36 6.63
C LEU A 27 11.44 -18.76 6.63
N VAL A 28 11.93 -18.28 7.78
CA VAL A 28 13.29 -17.72 7.95
C VAL A 28 14.34 -18.76 7.55
N ASP A 29 14.23 -19.96 8.09
CA ASP A 29 15.20 -21.05 7.85
C ASP A 29 15.08 -21.58 6.42
N ARG A 30 13.86 -21.67 5.89
CA ARG A 30 13.63 -22.05 4.48
C ARG A 30 14.26 -21.06 3.50
N VAL A 31 14.14 -19.77 3.75
CA VAL A 31 14.76 -18.73 2.88
C VAL A 31 16.28 -18.77 2.98
N ILE A 32 16.85 -18.99 4.17
CA ILE A 32 18.31 -19.14 4.34
C ILE A 32 18.82 -20.35 3.57
N ALA A 33 18.15 -21.50 3.68
CA ALA A 33 18.54 -22.72 2.96
C ALA A 33 18.43 -22.54 1.43
N ALA A 34 17.36 -21.90 0.94
CA ALA A 34 17.19 -21.61 -0.47
C ALA A 34 18.25 -20.64 -1.01
N ASP A 35 18.63 -19.61 -0.22
CA ASP A 35 19.72 -18.71 -0.64
C ASP A 35 21.09 -19.42 -0.68
N GLU A 36 21.34 -20.33 0.23
CA GLU A 36 22.55 -21.17 0.18
C GLU A 36 22.56 -22.05 -1.06
N THR A 37 21.46 -22.77 -1.35
CA THR A 37 21.29 -23.58 -2.55
C THR A 37 21.50 -22.77 -3.82
N ARG A 38 20.91 -21.59 -3.92
CA ARG A 38 21.09 -20.68 -5.05
C ARG A 38 22.57 -20.26 -5.23
N ARG A 39 23.25 -19.90 -4.14
CA ARG A 39 24.67 -19.51 -4.20
C ARG A 39 25.57 -20.65 -4.65
N GLN A 40 25.32 -21.87 -4.15
CA GLN A 40 26.05 -23.07 -4.55
C GLN A 40 25.81 -23.43 -6.02
N ALA A 41 24.54 -23.41 -6.48
CA ALA A 41 24.18 -23.68 -7.87
C ALA A 41 24.77 -22.63 -8.83
N LEU A 42 24.73 -21.35 -8.48
CA LEU A 42 25.35 -20.29 -9.27
C LEU A 42 26.87 -20.46 -9.37
N ALA A 43 27.55 -20.75 -8.26
CA ALA A 43 29.00 -20.97 -8.26
C ALA A 43 29.38 -22.20 -9.12
N ALA A 44 28.62 -23.29 -9.05
CA ALA A 44 28.84 -24.46 -9.89
C ALA A 44 28.67 -24.15 -11.38
N PHE A 45 27.63 -23.41 -11.74
CA PHE A 45 27.40 -22.95 -13.12
C PHE A 45 28.54 -22.06 -13.63
N GLU A 46 28.96 -21.07 -12.85
CA GLU A 46 30.05 -20.15 -13.21
C GLU A 46 31.38 -20.88 -13.41
N ASN A 47 31.71 -21.87 -12.55
CA ASN A 47 32.91 -22.68 -12.65
C ASN A 47 32.91 -23.53 -13.93
N LEU A 48 31.82 -24.26 -14.19
CA LEU A 48 31.68 -25.07 -15.42
C LEU A 48 31.72 -24.20 -16.68
N ARG A 49 31.13 -23.01 -16.66
CA ARG A 49 31.17 -22.05 -17.77
C ARG A 49 32.61 -21.53 -18.02
N ALA A 50 33.36 -21.28 -16.95
CA ALA A 50 34.78 -20.90 -17.06
C ALA A 50 35.61 -22.03 -17.68
N GLU A 51 35.40 -23.27 -17.24
CA GLU A 51 36.08 -24.46 -17.79
C GLU A 51 35.73 -24.67 -19.26
N GLN A 52 34.44 -24.57 -19.62
CA GLN A 52 33.98 -24.65 -21.01
C GLN A 52 34.68 -23.61 -21.91
N LYS A 53 34.84 -22.38 -21.42
CA LYS A 53 35.53 -21.32 -22.13
C LYS A 53 37.03 -21.66 -22.34
N GLN A 54 37.66 -22.30 -21.35
CA GLN A 54 39.06 -22.72 -21.42
C GLN A 54 39.21 -23.88 -22.43
N VAL A 55 38.37 -24.93 -22.37
CA VAL A 55 38.38 -26.07 -23.28
C VAL A 55 38.11 -25.60 -24.73
N SER A 56 37.13 -24.71 -24.93
CA SER A 56 36.86 -24.15 -26.26
C SER A 56 38.04 -23.40 -26.87
N ARG A 57 38.86 -22.73 -26.06
CA ARG A 57 40.09 -22.07 -26.51
C ARG A 57 41.19 -23.06 -26.88
N SER A 58 41.25 -24.23 -26.23
CA SER A 58 42.25 -25.27 -26.51
C SER A 58 41.98 -26.03 -27.83
N VAL A 59 40.72 -26.14 -28.25
CA VAL A 59 40.34 -26.79 -29.54
C VAL A 59 41.07 -26.17 -30.74
N GLY A 60 41.22 -24.80 -30.73
CA GLY A 60 41.88 -24.08 -31.81
C GLY A 60 43.41 -24.23 -31.83
N LYS A 61 44.01 -24.74 -30.73
CA LYS A 61 45.45 -24.93 -30.59
C LYS A 61 45.86 -26.42 -30.63
N ALA A 62 44.89 -27.35 -30.66
CA ALA A 62 45.11 -28.76 -30.57
C ALA A 62 45.67 -29.35 -31.88
N SER A 63 46.57 -30.35 -31.73
CA SER A 63 47.02 -31.16 -32.85
C SER A 63 45.88 -32.00 -33.44
N PRO A 64 45.99 -32.50 -34.70
CA PRO A 64 44.98 -33.39 -35.31
C PRO A 64 44.68 -34.64 -34.48
N GLU A 65 45.63 -35.14 -33.72
CA GLU A 65 45.53 -36.31 -32.88
C GLU A 65 44.78 -36.07 -31.56
N GLU A 66 44.97 -34.91 -30.94
CA GLU A 66 44.33 -34.48 -29.66
C GLU A 66 42.92 -33.94 -29.85
N ARG A 67 42.63 -33.36 -31.01
CA ARG A 67 41.39 -32.65 -31.30
C ARG A 67 40.11 -33.45 -31.07
N PRO A 68 40.03 -34.78 -31.44
CA PRO A 68 38.82 -35.57 -31.19
C PRO A 68 38.52 -35.74 -29.70
N ALA A 69 39.52 -35.95 -28.85
CA ALA A 69 39.33 -36.05 -27.40
C ALA A 69 38.90 -34.75 -26.78
N ILE A 70 39.46 -33.60 -27.19
CA ILE A 70 39.08 -32.28 -26.71
C ILE A 70 37.64 -31.94 -27.14
N LEU A 71 37.24 -32.31 -28.37
CA LEU A 71 35.86 -32.11 -28.84
C LEU A 71 34.85 -32.97 -28.08
N ALA A 72 35.19 -34.21 -27.72
CA ALA A 72 34.34 -35.07 -26.89
C ALA A 72 34.16 -34.45 -25.49
N ASN A 73 35.25 -34.01 -24.87
CA ASN A 73 35.18 -33.29 -23.56
C ASN A 73 34.38 -32.00 -23.68
N ALA A 74 34.57 -31.21 -24.74
CA ALA A 74 33.80 -29.97 -24.95
C ALA A 74 32.29 -30.23 -25.06
N LYS A 75 31.90 -31.36 -25.69
CA LYS A 75 30.50 -31.76 -25.80
C LYS A 75 29.92 -32.16 -24.43
N GLU A 76 30.62 -32.99 -23.67
CA GLU A 76 30.21 -33.38 -22.32
C GLU A 76 30.07 -32.16 -21.40
N LEU A 77 31.04 -31.26 -21.43
CA LEU A 77 31.05 -30.06 -20.65
C LEU A 77 29.91 -29.11 -21.04
N ALA A 78 29.51 -29.06 -22.32
CA ALA A 78 28.37 -28.30 -22.77
C ALA A 78 27.05 -28.81 -22.16
N GLU A 79 26.87 -30.12 -22.05
CA GLU A 79 25.69 -30.70 -21.38
C GLU A 79 25.71 -30.43 -19.86
N GLN A 80 26.88 -30.48 -19.22
CA GLN A 80 27.03 -30.16 -17.80
C GLN A 80 26.73 -28.67 -17.54
N VAL A 81 27.19 -27.73 -18.36
CA VAL A 81 26.92 -26.31 -18.28
C VAL A 81 25.41 -26.05 -18.40
N LYS A 82 24.76 -26.69 -19.38
CA LYS A 82 23.30 -26.56 -19.57
C LYS A 82 22.51 -27.07 -18.37
N ALA A 83 22.90 -28.19 -17.78
CA ALA A 83 22.26 -28.73 -16.58
C ALA A 83 22.48 -27.84 -15.38
N ALA A 84 23.69 -27.28 -15.18
CA ALA A 84 24.00 -26.37 -14.09
C ALA A 84 23.28 -25.02 -14.24
N GLU A 85 23.12 -24.52 -15.46
CA GLU A 85 22.32 -23.30 -15.74
C GLU A 85 20.85 -23.49 -15.36
N ALA A 86 20.27 -24.64 -15.73
CA ALA A 86 18.90 -25.00 -15.37
C ALA A 86 18.74 -25.12 -13.83
N ALA A 87 19.70 -25.76 -13.14
CA ALA A 87 19.69 -25.86 -11.68
C ALA A 87 19.83 -24.49 -10.98
N SER A 88 20.71 -23.62 -11.50
CA SER A 88 20.87 -22.26 -10.99
C SER A 88 19.60 -21.43 -11.17
N SER A 89 18.94 -21.55 -12.32
CA SER A 89 17.68 -20.86 -12.59
C SER A 89 16.54 -21.35 -11.70
N ALA A 90 16.44 -22.66 -11.49
CA ALA A 90 15.44 -23.26 -10.59
C ALA A 90 15.64 -22.81 -9.13
N ALA A 91 16.89 -22.85 -8.64
CA ALA A 91 17.21 -22.40 -7.28
C ALA A 91 16.95 -20.88 -7.08
N ALA A 92 17.17 -20.08 -8.11
CA ALA A 92 16.86 -18.66 -8.07
C ALA A 92 15.35 -18.41 -8.01
N ALA A 93 14.55 -19.16 -8.78
CA ALA A 93 13.08 -19.06 -8.75
C ALA A 93 12.51 -19.51 -7.40
N GLU A 94 12.99 -20.61 -6.82
CA GLU A 94 12.57 -21.08 -5.50
C GLU A 94 12.84 -20.05 -4.41
N LEU A 95 14.04 -19.46 -4.39
CA LEU A 95 14.37 -18.41 -3.45
C LEU A 95 13.45 -17.18 -3.61
N ASP A 96 13.17 -16.76 -4.85
CA ASP A 96 12.30 -15.64 -5.13
C ASP A 96 10.87 -15.89 -4.63
N ASP A 97 10.33 -17.08 -4.86
CA ASP A 97 9.01 -17.48 -4.37
C ASP A 97 8.91 -17.50 -2.85
N LEU A 98 9.92 -18.02 -2.15
CA LEU A 98 9.97 -17.99 -0.68
C LEU A 98 10.14 -16.57 -0.14
N ALA A 99 11.04 -15.78 -0.76
CA ALA A 99 11.28 -14.40 -0.34
C ALA A 99 10.08 -13.46 -0.57
N ARG A 100 9.21 -13.76 -1.53
CA ARG A 100 7.95 -13.04 -1.75
C ARG A 100 6.94 -13.25 -0.63
N GLN A 101 6.96 -14.41 0.03
CA GLN A 101 6.09 -14.71 1.18
C GLN A 101 6.52 -13.97 2.44
N PHE A 102 7.74 -13.44 2.46
CA PHE A 102 8.29 -12.75 3.63
C PHE A 102 7.74 -11.32 3.72
N ALA A 103 7.10 -11.01 4.87
CA ALA A 103 6.69 -9.66 5.17
C ALA A 103 7.89 -8.79 5.61
N ASN A 104 7.74 -7.48 5.57
CA ASN A 104 8.77 -6.54 6.01
C ASN A 104 9.09 -6.70 7.50
N LEU A 105 10.30 -6.34 7.89
CA LEU A 105 10.69 -6.29 9.31
C LEU A 105 9.89 -5.20 10.04
N ILE A 106 9.47 -5.53 11.26
CA ILE A 106 8.77 -4.58 12.13
C ILE A 106 9.78 -3.62 12.75
N GLU A 107 9.44 -2.35 12.75
CA GLU A 107 10.20 -1.28 13.39
C GLU A 107 9.32 -0.55 14.42
N GLY A 108 9.34 -1.02 15.66
CA GLY A 108 8.70 -0.36 16.80
C GLY A 108 7.18 -0.50 16.89
N ALA A 109 6.52 -1.28 16.01
CA ALA A 109 5.09 -1.54 16.12
C ALA A 109 4.76 -2.37 17.38
N PRO A 110 3.61 -2.14 18.04
CA PRO A 110 3.13 -2.96 19.13
C PRO A 110 2.99 -4.42 18.71
N SER A 111 3.27 -5.36 19.62
CA SER A 111 3.06 -6.79 19.35
C SER A 111 1.59 -7.15 19.53
N GLY A 112 1.07 -8.10 18.75
CA GLY A 112 -0.29 -8.62 18.90
C GLY A 112 -1.10 -8.60 17.62
N GLY A 113 -2.40 -8.92 17.72
CA GLY A 113 -3.37 -8.92 16.63
C GLY A 113 -4.05 -7.56 16.42
N GLU A 114 -5.10 -7.54 15.62
CA GLU A 114 -5.83 -6.32 15.21
C GLU A 114 -6.26 -5.43 16.40
N GLU A 115 -6.66 -6.04 17.54
CA GLU A 115 -7.15 -5.32 18.71
C GLU A 115 -6.04 -4.85 19.69
N ASP A 116 -4.78 -5.22 19.44
CA ASP A 116 -3.65 -4.92 20.33
C ASP A 116 -2.92 -3.60 19.95
N TYR A 117 -3.58 -2.73 19.23
CA TYR A 117 -3.08 -1.40 18.89
C TYR A 117 -2.90 -0.52 20.12
N VAL A 118 -2.06 0.52 20.02
CA VAL A 118 -1.87 1.51 21.09
C VAL A 118 -2.48 2.84 20.67
N VAL A 119 -3.42 3.37 21.45
CA VAL A 119 -3.95 4.71 21.26
C VAL A 119 -2.89 5.73 21.69
N LEU A 120 -2.43 6.54 20.74
CA LEU A 120 -1.41 7.55 20.99
C LEU A 120 -2.03 8.86 21.53
N ARG A 121 -3.17 9.27 20.98
CA ARG A 121 -3.88 10.52 21.35
C ARG A 121 -5.30 10.57 20.79
N HIS A 122 -6.12 11.42 21.38
CA HIS A 122 -7.41 11.85 20.86
C HIS A 122 -7.30 13.33 20.51
N GLU A 123 -7.87 13.74 19.38
CA GLU A 123 -7.80 15.09 18.82
C GLU A 123 -9.14 15.47 18.16
N GLY A 124 -9.28 16.72 17.72
CA GLY A 124 -10.50 17.21 17.08
C GLY A 124 -11.66 17.47 18.03
N GLY A 125 -11.40 17.45 19.34
CA GLY A 125 -12.40 17.68 20.40
C GLY A 125 -13.16 16.42 20.83
N GLU A 126 -14.10 16.61 21.77
CA GLU A 126 -14.96 15.50 22.22
C GLU A 126 -16.01 15.17 21.18
N PRO A 127 -16.38 13.87 21.04
CA PRO A 127 -17.52 13.47 20.23
C PRO A 127 -18.80 14.24 20.62
N ARG A 128 -19.54 14.65 19.61
CA ARG A 128 -20.78 15.42 19.78
C ARG A 128 -21.85 14.59 20.51
N ASP A 129 -22.49 15.16 21.52
CA ASP A 129 -23.58 14.55 22.29
C ASP A 129 -24.94 14.94 21.71
N PHE A 130 -25.44 14.17 20.76
CA PHE A 130 -26.72 14.38 20.10
C PHE A 130 -27.92 14.26 21.05
N THR A 131 -27.80 13.44 22.12
CA THR A 131 -28.85 13.32 23.14
C THR A 131 -29.00 14.63 23.93
N ALA A 132 -27.90 15.26 24.29
CA ALA A 132 -27.91 16.58 24.94
C ALA A 132 -28.43 17.69 23.99
N GLU A 133 -28.28 17.52 22.69
CA GLU A 133 -28.83 18.40 21.66
C GLU A 133 -30.30 18.13 21.35
N GLY A 134 -30.89 17.04 21.87
CA GLY A 134 -32.29 16.74 21.80
C GLY A 134 -32.75 15.96 20.56
N PHE A 135 -31.86 15.28 19.84
CA PHE A 135 -32.25 14.42 18.74
C PHE A 135 -31.35 13.16 18.64
N GLU A 136 -31.85 12.13 17.98
CA GLU A 136 -31.08 10.91 17.70
C GLU A 136 -30.34 11.04 16.36
N PRO A 137 -29.05 10.72 16.29
CA PRO A 137 -28.30 10.80 15.04
C PRO A 137 -28.76 9.75 14.04
N ALA A 138 -28.95 10.16 12.78
CA ALA A 138 -29.16 9.27 11.65
C ALA A 138 -27.85 8.76 11.09
N ASP A 139 -27.83 7.55 10.51
CA ASP A 139 -26.67 7.05 9.81
C ASP A 139 -26.46 7.75 8.45
N HIS A 140 -25.23 7.73 7.95
CA HIS A 140 -24.85 8.41 6.70
C HIS A 140 -25.72 8.02 5.50
N LEU A 141 -26.28 6.80 5.47
CA LEU A 141 -27.17 6.38 4.38
C LEU A 141 -28.53 7.06 4.50
N ALA A 142 -29.11 7.09 5.71
CA ALA A 142 -30.40 7.78 5.94
C ALA A 142 -30.26 9.29 5.66
N ILE A 143 -29.17 9.91 6.11
CA ILE A 143 -28.84 11.31 5.78
C ILE A 143 -28.71 11.47 4.27
N GLY A 144 -27.90 10.60 3.62
CA GLY A 144 -27.65 10.65 2.19
C GLY A 144 -28.90 10.45 1.32
N GLU A 145 -29.86 9.64 1.76
CA GLU A 145 -31.17 9.45 1.13
C GLU A 145 -32.05 10.69 1.35
N GLY A 146 -32.09 11.25 2.58
CA GLY A 146 -32.84 12.46 2.89
C GLY A 146 -32.37 13.70 2.13
N LEU A 147 -31.08 13.82 1.89
CA LEU A 147 -30.46 14.87 1.08
C LEU A 147 -30.45 14.57 -0.43
N ASP A 148 -30.85 13.37 -0.84
CA ASP A 148 -30.78 12.83 -2.21
C ASP A 148 -29.35 12.84 -2.81
N ILE A 149 -28.35 12.55 -1.98
CA ILE A 149 -26.92 12.62 -2.36
C ILE A 149 -26.24 11.25 -2.47
N ILE A 150 -26.83 10.18 -1.88
CA ILE A 150 -26.30 8.79 -1.95
C ILE A 150 -27.41 7.88 -2.48
N ASP A 151 -27.09 7.07 -3.50
CA ASP A 151 -28.04 6.10 -4.09
C ASP A 151 -27.40 4.71 -4.20
N THR A 152 -27.51 3.93 -3.16
CA THR A 152 -27.03 2.53 -3.11
C THR A 152 -27.95 1.59 -3.86
N ARG A 153 -29.25 1.89 -3.95
CA ARG A 153 -30.24 1.06 -4.64
C ARG A 153 -29.96 0.98 -6.14
N ARG A 154 -29.70 2.14 -6.78
CA ARG A 154 -29.33 2.18 -8.19
C ARG A 154 -27.93 1.66 -8.43
N GLY A 155 -27.01 1.88 -7.51
CA GLY A 155 -25.68 1.27 -7.54
C GLY A 155 -25.75 -0.26 -7.59
N ALA A 156 -26.53 -0.85 -6.69
CA ALA A 156 -26.75 -2.29 -6.65
C ALA A 156 -27.44 -2.82 -7.91
N LYS A 157 -28.39 -2.07 -8.49
CA LYS A 157 -29.06 -2.44 -9.74
C LYS A 157 -28.10 -2.52 -10.93
N VAL A 158 -27.11 -1.64 -10.99
CA VAL A 158 -26.17 -1.53 -12.12
C VAL A 158 -24.98 -2.46 -11.99
N SER A 159 -24.41 -2.56 -10.79
CA SER A 159 -23.12 -3.23 -10.59
C SER A 159 -23.12 -4.29 -9.48
N GLY A 160 -24.23 -4.48 -8.76
CA GLY A 160 -24.31 -5.39 -7.63
C GLY A 160 -24.15 -4.68 -6.27
N ALA A 161 -24.15 -5.49 -5.21
CA ALA A 161 -23.97 -4.98 -3.85
C ALA A 161 -22.66 -4.20 -3.69
N ARG A 162 -22.60 -3.29 -2.70
CA ARG A 162 -21.42 -2.46 -2.39
C ARG A 162 -21.01 -1.48 -3.51
N PHE A 163 -21.91 -1.20 -4.49
CA PHE A 163 -21.79 -0.09 -5.42
C PHE A 163 -22.84 0.97 -5.14
N TYR A 164 -22.53 2.21 -5.45
CA TYR A 164 -23.34 3.37 -5.12
C TYR A 164 -23.18 4.46 -6.19
N TYR A 165 -24.10 5.43 -6.15
CA TYR A 165 -23.92 6.70 -6.84
C TYR A 165 -23.87 7.82 -5.79
N LEU A 166 -22.93 8.76 -5.96
CA LEU A 166 -23.02 10.09 -5.36
C LEU A 166 -23.69 11.02 -6.34
N LYS A 167 -24.63 11.84 -5.86
CA LYS A 167 -25.43 12.75 -6.68
C LYS A 167 -25.36 14.16 -6.12
N GLY A 168 -25.55 15.17 -6.96
CA GLY A 168 -25.71 16.55 -6.53
C GLY A 168 -24.60 17.01 -5.57
N TRP A 169 -25.02 17.43 -4.39
CA TRP A 169 -24.08 17.88 -3.35
C TRP A 169 -23.17 16.77 -2.81
N GLY A 170 -23.56 15.51 -2.84
CA GLY A 170 -22.70 14.40 -2.43
C GLY A 170 -21.47 14.26 -3.31
N MET A 171 -21.66 14.30 -4.64
CA MET A 171 -20.55 14.30 -5.59
C MET A 171 -19.67 15.54 -5.43
N ARG A 172 -20.28 16.72 -5.22
CA ARG A 172 -19.54 17.97 -5.03
C ARG A 172 -18.77 18.00 -3.71
N LEU A 173 -19.32 17.43 -2.64
CA LEU A 173 -18.65 17.31 -1.33
C LEU A 173 -17.42 16.38 -1.42
N GLU A 174 -17.55 15.24 -2.09
CA GLU A 174 -16.40 14.35 -2.35
C GLU A 174 -15.33 15.08 -3.18
N LEU A 175 -15.73 15.77 -4.25
CA LEU A 175 -14.79 16.54 -5.08
C LEU A 175 -14.10 17.66 -4.28
N ALA A 176 -14.83 18.35 -3.41
CA ALA A 176 -14.28 19.37 -2.53
C ALA A 176 -13.23 18.78 -1.59
N LEU A 177 -13.52 17.64 -0.96
CA LEU A 177 -12.59 16.92 -0.10
C LEU A 177 -11.31 16.50 -0.86
N MET A 178 -11.44 15.91 -2.05
CA MET A 178 -10.30 15.50 -2.86
C MET A 178 -9.47 16.70 -3.36
N THR A 179 -10.13 17.83 -3.66
CA THR A 179 -9.43 19.06 -4.09
C THR A 179 -8.69 19.70 -2.91
N ALA A 180 -9.29 19.73 -1.71
CA ALA A 180 -8.62 20.19 -0.52
C ALA A 180 -7.38 19.35 -0.19
N ALA A 181 -7.47 18.01 -0.32
CA ALA A 181 -6.35 17.10 -0.15
C ALA A 181 -5.23 17.36 -1.18
N LEU A 182 -5.60 17.65 -2.44
CA LEU A 182 -4.65 18.04 -3.48
C LEU A 182 -3.91 19.33 -3.13
N ASP A 183 -4.65 20.35 -2.70
CA ASP A 183 -4.05 21.65 -2.32
C ASP A 183 -3.13 21.51 -1.10
N ALA A 184 -3.53 20.74 -0.09
CA ALA A 184 -2.70 20.42 1.07
C ALA A 184 -1.40 19.70 0.63
N ALA A 185 -1.50 18.71 -0.23
CA ALA A 185 -0.33 18.00 -0.76
C ALA A 185 0.64 18.95 -1.49
N VAL A 186 0.12 19.82 -2.35
CA VAL A 186 0.92 20.82 -3.06
C VAL A 186 1.61 21.79 -2.11
N ALA A 187 0.89 22.28 -1.08
CA ALA A 187 1.45 23.17 -0.06
C ALA A 187 2.61 22.52 0.71
N HIS A 188 2.57 21.20 0.90
CA HIS A 188 3.63 20.41 1.54
C HIS A 188 4.71 19.89 0.58
N GLY A 189 4.71 20.33 -0.68
CA GLY A 189 5.75 20.01 -1.67
C GLY A 189 5.58 18.67 -2.37
N PHE A 190 4.38 18.10 -2.36
CA PHE A 190 4.06 16.92 -3.17
C PHE A 190 3.70 17.31 -4.60
N THR A 191 4.10 16.48 -5.56
CA THR A 191 3.68 16.62 -6.96
C THR A 191 2.39 15.83 -7.17
N PRO A 192 1.25 16.49 -7.49
CA PRO A 192 0.00 15.79 -7.75
C PRO A 192 0.05 15.04 -9.08
N MET A 193 -0.53 13.85 -9.10
CA MET A 193 -0.53 12.94 -10.25
C MET A 193 -1.89 12.27 -10.43
N THR A 194 -2.33 12.11 -11.66
CA THR A 194 -3.32 11.11 -12.05
C THR A 194 -2.57 9.82 -12.36
N THR A 195 -2.90 8.73 -11.70
CA THR A 195 -2.19 7.46 -11.84
C THR A 195 -2.99 6.45 -12.68
N PRO A 196 -2.31 5.51 -13.38
CA PRO A 196 -2.98 4.33 -13.91
C PRO A 196 -3.65 3.54 -12.78
N THR A 197 -4.85 3.03 -13.04
CA THR A 197 -5.57 2.12 -12.12
C THR A 197 -5.42 0.65 -12.51
N LEU A 198 -4.78 0.38 -13.65
CA LEU A 198 -4.38 -0.94 -14.12
C LEU A 198 -2.87 -1.03 -14.10
N VAL A 199 -2.34 -2.05 -13.43
CA VAL A 199 -0.89 -2.26 -13.28
C VAL A 199 -0.50 -3.68 -13.63
N THR A 200 0.76 -3.86 -14.02
CA THR A 200 1.34 -5.18 -14.35
C THR A 200 1.53 -6.05 -13.09
N PRO A 201 1.60 -7.39 -13.26
CA PRO A 201 1.91 -8.31 -12.16
C PRO A 201 3.23 -7.98 -11.44
N GLN A 202 4.23 -7.51 -12.17
CA GLN A 202 5.52 -7.11 -11.62
C GLN A 202 5.37 -5.96 -10.62
N VAL A 203 4.61 -4.93 -10.95
CA VAL A 203 4.39 -3.77 -10.09
C VAL A 203 3.53 -4.16 -8.89
N MET A 204 2.42 -4.88 -9.11
CA MET A 204 1.53 -5.35 -8.04
C MET A 204 2.27 -6.26 -7.05
N GLY A 205 3.07 -7.21 -7.55
CA GLY A 205 3.89 -8.09 -6.72
C GLY A 205 5.04 -7.37 -6.02
N GLY A 206 5.63 -6.36 -6.69
CA GLY A 206 6.71 -5.55 -6.14
C GLY A 206 6.30 -4.73 -4.92
N THR A 207 5.06 -4.29 -4.86
CA THR A 207 4.51 -3.57 -3.70
C THR A 207 4.11 -4.48 -2.54
N GLY A 208 4.00 -5.80 -2.75
CA GLY A 208 3.68 -6.78 -1.71
C GLY A 208 2.19 -7.17 -1.65
N PHE A 209 1.35 -6.67 -2.56
CA PHE A 209 -0.09 -6.98 -2.56
C PHE A 209 -0.44 -8.38 -3.09
N LEU A 210 0.40 -9.00 -3.93
CA LEU A 210 0.21 -10.39 -4.40
C LEU A 210 0.69 -11.43 -3.37
N GLY A 211 0.34 -11.26 -2.11
CA GLY A 211 0.63 -12.16 -1.01
C GLY A 211 -0.67 -12.60 -0.33
N ALA A 212 -0.72 -12.45 0.98
CA ALA A 212 -1.85 -12.83 1.82
C ALA A 212 -3.19 -12.16 1.44
N HIS A 213 -3.16 -11.03 0.73
CA HIS A 213 -4.34 -10.26 0.33
C HIS A 213 -4.66 -10.34 -1.17
N SER A 214 -4.15 -11.32 -1.90
CA SER A 214 -4.39 -11.49 -3.34
C SER A 214 -5.88 -11.63 -3.69
N ASP A 215 -6.68 -12.21 -2.80
CA ASP A 215 -8.13 -12.39 -2.98
C ASP A 215 -8.91 -11.08 -2.97
N GLU A 216 -8.33 -10.00 -2.44
CA GLU A 216 -8.92 -8.65 -2.43
C GLU A 216 -8.76 -7.90 -3.74
N ILE A 217 -7.96 -8.42 -4.68
CA ILE A 217 -7.55 -7.72 -5.89
C ILE A 217 -8.33 -8.23 -7.10
N TYR A 218 -8.85 -7.32 -7.91
CA TYR A 218 -9.41 -7.64 -9.22
C TYR A 218 -8.30 -7.90 -10.24
N TYR A 219 -8.34 -9.07 -10.87
CA TYR A 219 -7.43 -9.46 -11.94
C TYR A 219 -8.15 -9.58 -13.28
N LEU A 220 -7.56 -9.06 -14.34
CA LEU A 220 -8.04 -9.12 -15.72
C LEU A 220 -7.17 -10.12 -16.50
N PRO A 221 -7.57 -11.39 -16.62
CA PRO A 221 -6.70 -12.43 -17.20
C PRO A 221 -6.40 -12.23 -18.68
N ALA A 222 -7.30 -11.59 -19.43
CA ALA A 222 -7.10 -11.35 -20.87
C ALA A 222 -5.97 -10.36 -21.18
N ASP A 223 -5.73 -9.44 -20.25
CA ASP A 223 -4.74 -8.35 -20.41
C ASP A 223 -3.51 -8.57 -19.52
N ASP A 224 -3.55 -9.55 -18.62
CA ASP A 224 -2.55 -9.77 -17.56
C ASP A 224 -2.32 -8.51 -16.72
N LEU A 225 -3.41 -7.86 -16.27
CA LEU A 225 -3.39 -6.64 -15.49
C LEU A 225 -4.23 -6.77 -14.22
N TYR A 226 -3.86 -6.01 -13.20
CA TYR A 226 -4.57 -5.89 -11.94
C TYR A 226 -5.16 -4.50 -11.75
N LEU A 227 -6.41 -4.40 -11.24
CA LEU A 227 -6.96 -3.14 -10.74
C LEU A 227 -6.35 -2.80 -9.38
N THR A 228 -5.94 -1.54 -9.21
CA THR A 228 -5.33 -1.07 -7.95
C THR A 228 -6.37 -0.79 -6.88
N GLY A 229 -6.12 -1.27 -5.65
CA GLY A 229 -6.88 -0.91 -4.45
C GLY A 229 -6.39 0.37 -3.77
N THR A 230 -5.34 0.99 -4.32
CA THR A 230 -4.69 2.22 -3.87
C THR A 230 -3.72 2.71 -4.95
N SER A 231 -3.59 4.00 -5.15
CA SER A 231 -2.58 4.56 -6.06
C SER A 231 -1.13 4.35 -5.58
N GLU A 232 -0.93 3.98 -4.31
CA GLU A 232 0.36 3.51 -3.80
C GLU A 232 1.06 2.56 -4.77
N VAL A 233 0.31 1.58 -5.33
CA VAL A 233 0.85 0.57 -6.23
C VAL A 233 1.46 1.20 -7.49
N ALA A 234 0.71 2.10 -8.14
CA ALA A 234 1.17 2.80 -9.32
C ALA A 234 2.31 3.77 -9.01
N LEU A 235 2.22 4.47 -7.87
CA LEU A 235 3.25 5.41 -7.42
C LEU A 235 4.55 4.70 -7.02
N ALA A 236 4.49 3.54 -6.37
CA ALA A 236 5.67 2.73 -6.06
C ALA A 236 6.33 2.16 -7.33
N GLY A 237 5.54 1.86 -8.36
CA GLY A 237 6.03 1.42 -9.67
C GLY A 237 6.58 2.54 -10.55
N TYR A 238 6.30 3.81 -10.22
CA TYR A 238 6.65 4.96 -11.07
C TYR A 238 8.14 5.07 -11.34
N HIS A 239 8.96 4.73 -10.38
CA HIS A 239 10.43 4.72 -10.48
C HIS A 239 11.04 3.31 -10.52
N ALA A 240 10.26 2.28 -10.90
CA ALA A 240 10.81 0.92 -11.00
C ALA A 240 12.03 0.88 -11.94
N ASP A 241 13.06 0.13 -11.51
CA ASP A 241 14.36 -0.03 -12.20
C ASP A 241 15.19 1.28 -12.35
N GLU A 242 14.87 2.35 -11.62
CA GLU A 242 15.57 3.62 -11.68
C GLU A 242 16.57 3.83 -10.53
N ILE A 243 17.55 4.71 -10.80
CA ILE A 243 18.48 5.26 -9.81
C ILE A 243 18.13 6.72 -9.61
N LEU A 244 17.56 7.04 -8.45
CA LEU A 244 17.11 8.38 -8.09
C LEU A 244 18.26 9.26 -7.62
N ASP A 245 18.11 10.57 -7.86
CA ASP A 245 18.84 11.61 -7.17
C ASP A 245 17.98 12.15 -6.02
N LEU A 246 18.44 11.89 -4.78
CA LEU A 246 17.83 12.38 -3.54
C LEU A 246 18.71 13.44 -2.85
N SER A 247 19.62 14.06 -3.58
CA SER A 247 20.52 15.12 -3.04
C SER A 247 19.74 16.36 -2.57
N ALA A 248 18.60 16.65 -3.23
CA ALA A 248 17.70 17.74 -2.87
C ALA A 248 16.61 17.34 -1.84
N GLY A 249 16.66 16.12 -1.32
CA GLY A 249 15.68 15.58 -0.39
C GLY A 249 14.73 14.55 -1.00
N PRO A 250 13.69 14.12 -0.25
CA PRO A 250 12.72 13.15 -0.69
C PRO A 250 11.96 13.54 -1.96
N LYS A 251 11.60 12.57 -2.80
CA LYS A 251 10.66 12.74 -3.90
C LYS A 251 9.25 12.40 -3.41
N ARG A 252 8.35 13.36 -3.47
CA ARG A 252 6.99 13.27 -2.93
C ARG A 252 5.97 13.40 -4.04
N TYR A 253 5.05 12.47 -4.09
CA TYR A 253 3.96 12.41 -5.06
C TYR A 253 2.62 12.22 -4.35
N MET A 254 1.56 12.79 -4.89
CA MET A 254 0.21 12.56 -4.44
C MET A 254 -0.62 12.05 -5.61
N GLY A 255 -1.13 10.81 -5.49
CA GLY A 255 -1.99 10.21 -6.49
C GLY A 255 -3.45 10.37 -6.15
N TRP A 256 -4.25 10.95 -7.04
CA TRP A 256 -5.70 10.87 -6.95
C TRP A 256 -6.19 9.85 -7.96
N SER A 257 -6.86 8.80 -7.45
CA SER A 257 -7.38 7.73 -8.32
C SER A 257 -8.65 7.11 -7.76
N THR A 258 -9.41 6.49 -8.65
CA THR A 258 -10.41 5.50 -8.27
C THR A 258 -9.68 4.22 -7.86
N CYS A 259 -10.12 3.62 -6.74
CA CYS A 259 -9.57 2.40 -6.17
C CYS A 259 -10.62 1.30 -6.19
N TYR A 260 -10.18 0.03 -6.31
CA TYR A 260 -11.03 -1.14 -6.47
C TYR A 260 -10.62 -2.23 -5.50
N ARG A 261 -11.54 -2.71 -4.69
CA ARG A 261 -11.30 -3.82 -3.76
C ARG A 261 -12.41 -4.87 -3.89
N ARG A 262 -12.08 -6.14 -3.87
CA ARG A 262 -13.07 -7.23 -3.90
C ARG A 262 -13.80 -7.42 -2.58
N GLU A 263 -13.23 -6.92 -1.47
CA GLU A 263 -13.80 -7.04 -0.12
C GLU A 263 -14.15 -8.51 0.23
N ALA A 264 -13.31 -9.46 -0.21
CA ALA A 264 -13.56 -10.89 -0.12
C ALA A 264 -13.64 -11.39 1.33
N GLY A 265 -12.81 -10.81 2.23
CA GLY A 265 -12.78 -11.13 3.67
C GLY A 265 -13.86 -10.44 4.49
N ALA A 266 -14.70 -9.57 3.91
CA ALA A 266 -15.62 -8.69 4.62
C ALA A 266 -17.08 -9.16 4.57
N ALA A 267 -17.34 -10.46 4.45
CA ALA A 267 -18.69 -10.99 4.42
C ALA A 267 -19.46 -10.62 5.71
N GLY A 268 -20.56 -9.86 5.56
CA GLY A 268 -21.41 -9.43 6.69
C GLY A 268 -20.90 -8.22 7.47
N LYS A 269 -19.67 -7.71 7.22
CA LYS A 269 -19.14 -6.51 7.88
C LYS A 269 -19.53 -5.25 7.08
N ASP A 270 -19.98 -4.19 7.78
CA ASP A 270 -20.26 -2.86 7.22
C ASP A 270 -21.01 -2.90 5.87
N THR A 271 -22.08 -3.71 5.81
CA THR A 271 -22.85 -3.95 4.57
C THR A 271 -23.80 -2.80 4.22
N ARG A 272 -24.05 -1.88 5.16
CA ARG A 272 -24.95 -0.74 4.99
C ARG A 272 -24.19 0.50 4.55
N GLY A 273 -24.74 1.22 3.57
CA GLY A 273 -24.22 2.49 3.11
C GLY A 273 -22.93 2.37 2.28
N ILE A 274 -21.98 3.32 2.50
CA ILE A 274 -20.76 3.46 1.72
C ILE A 274 -19.47 3.33 2.56
N ILE A 275 -19.54 2.70 3.72
CA ILE A 275 -18.36 2.46 4.58
C ILE A 275 -17.37 1.52 3.88
N ARG A 276 -17.90 0.42 3.30
CA ARG A 276 -17.10 -0.64 2.67
C ARG A 276 -17.67 -0.97 1.29
N VAL A 277 -16.97 -0.51 0.25
CA VAL A 277 -17.44 -0.52 -1.14
C VAL A 277 -16.38 -1.08 -2.08
N HIS A 278 -16.80 -1.60 -3.24
CA HIS A 278 -15.91 -2.17 -4.25
C HIS A 278 -15.15 -1.10 -5.06
N GLN A 279 -15.69 0.11 -5.11
CA GLN A 279 -15.12 1.23 -5.84
C GLN A 279 -15.24 2.51 -5.02
N PHE A 280 -14.15 3.25 -4.88
CA PHE A 280 -14.07 4.51 -4.14
C PHE A 280 -12.93 5.38 -4.66
N ASN A 281 -12.96 6.68 -4.37
CA ASN A 281 -11.88 7.60 -4.67
C ASN A 281 -10.93 7.73 -3.49
N LYS A 282 -9.63 7.90 -3.79
CA LYS A 282 -8.59 8.09 -2.78
C LYS A 282 -7.53 9.08 -3.27
N ALA A 283 -7.15 10.00 -2.38
CA ALA A 283 -6.00 10.86 -2.49
C ALA A 283 -4.89 10.28 -1.61
N GLU A 284 -3.81 9.81 -2.23
CA GLU A 284 -2.74 9.06 -1.59
C GLU A 284 -1.40 9.75 -1.72
N MET A 285 -0.75 10.03 -0.61
CA MET A 285 0.64 10.47 -0.56
C MET A 285 1.59 9.30 -0.76
N PHE A 286 2.69 9.54 -1.43
CA PHE A 286 3.77 8.58 -1.58
C PHE A 286 5.13 9.28 -1.59
N SER A 287 6.06 8.78 -0.79
CA SER A 287 7.40 9.34 -0.67
C SER A 287 8.47 8.30 -0.95
N TYR A 288 9.49 8.73 -1.71
CA TYR A 288 10.77 8.05 -1.82
C TYR A 288 11.82 8.88 -1.08
N CYS A 289 12.44 8.33 -0.06
CA CYS A 289 13.44 9.00 0.73
C CYS A 289 14.63 8.08 1.03
N ARG A 290 15.63 8.62 1.69
CA ARG A 290 16.70 7.81 2.25
C ARG A 290 16.18 7.02 3.45
N PRO A 291 16.68 5.79 3.68
CA PRO A 291 16.25 5.00 4.85
C PRO A 291 16.43 5.73 6.19
N GLU A 292 17.48 6.53 6.33
CA GLU A 292 17.74 7.34 7.51
C GLU A 292 16.75 8.49 7.73
N ASP A 293 16.03 8.92 6.69
CA ASP A 293 15.02 9.98 6.74
C ASP A 293 13.59 9.42 6.91
N ALA A 294 13.42 8.10 6.84
CA ALA A 294 12.10 7.46 6.76
C ALA A 294 11.22 7.73 7.99
N GLU A 295 11.77 7.75 9.20
CA GLU A 295 11.02 8.03 10.42
C GLU A 295 10.48 9.46 10.42
N ALA A 296 11.31 10.44 10.06
CA ALA A 296 10.89 11.84 9.97
C ALA A 296 9.85 12.07 8.87
N GLU A 297 10.00 11.37 7.73
CA GLU A 297 9.04 11.43 6.64
C GLU A 297 7.70 10.76 7.04
N HIS A 298 7.71 9.66 7.80
CA HIS A 298 6.52 9.01 8.32
C HIS A 298 5.74 9.94 9.26
N ALA A 299 6.44 10.61 10.18
CA ALA A 299 5.84 11.60 11.07
C ALA A 299 5.23 12.78 10.30
N ARG A 300 5.86 13.21 9.18
CA ARG A 300 5.32 14.24 8.29
C ARG A 300 4.01 13.81 7.64
N LEU A 301 3.95 12.57 7.11
CA LEU A 301 2.72 12.05 6.49
C LEU A 301 1.58 12.01 7.49
N LEU A 302 1.83 11.51 8.71
CA LEU A 302 0.84 11.50 9.79
C LEU A 302 0.34 12.90 10.13
N ALA A 303 1.24 13.88 10.24
CA ALA A 303 0.85 15.27 10.53
C ALA A 303 -0.04 15.87 9.44
N MET A 304 0.18 15.51 8.16
CA MET A 304 -0.68 15.96 7.06
C MET A 304 -2.06 15.30 7.08
N GLU A 305 -2.16 14.04 7.49
CA GLU A 305 -3.43 13.35 7.70
C GLU A 305 -4.24 14.04 8.82
N GLU A 306 -3.58 14.41 9.92
CA GLU A 306 -4.21 15.14 11.03
C GLU A 306 -4.63 16.56 10.62
N GLU A 307 -3.84 17.25 9.77
CA GLU A 307 -4.21 18.56 9.20
C GLU A 307 -5.51 18.45 8.39
N MET A 308 -5.66 17.42 7.58
CA MET A 308 -6.88 17.17 6.82
C MET A 308 -8.08 16.83 7.71
N LEU A 309 -7.89 16.07 8.80
CA LEU A 309 -8.94 15.76 9.78
C LEU A 309 -9.40 17.03 10.52
N ALA A 310 -8.48 17.91 10.88
CA ALA A 310 -8.79 19.22 11.47
C ALA A 310 -9.54 20.11 10.49
N LEU A 311 -9.19 20.08 9.19
CA LEU A 311 -9.87 20.86 8.14
C LEU A 311 -11.35 20.47 8.01
N VAL A 312 -11.69 19.20 8.22
CA VAL A 312 -13.08 18.71 8.17
C VAL A 312 -13.75 18.63 9.54
N GLU A 313 -13.10 19.16 10.59
CA GLU A 313 -13.67 19.34 11.93
C GLU A 313 -14.22 18.03 12.53
N LEU A 314 -13.50 16.92 12.39
CA LEU A 314 -13.89 15.62 12.95
C LEU A 314 -13.16 15.32 14.26
N PRO A 315 -13.85 14.80 15.29
CA PRO A 315 -13.18 14.15 16.40
C PRO A 315 -12.53 12.85 15.93
N TYR A 316 -11.25 12.66 16.27
CA TYR A 316 -10.49 11.48 15.84
C TYR A 316 -9.50 11.02 16.92
N ARG A 317 -9.01 9.81 16.76
CA ARG A 317 -7.87 9.29 17.52
C ARG A 317 -6.79 8.79 16.57
N VAL A 318 -5.55 8.84 17.06
CA VAL A 318 -4.40 8.25 16.36
C VAL A 318 -3.99 6.99 17.09
N ILE A 319 -3.83 5.89 16.36
CA ILE A 319 -3.38 4.62 16.89
C ILE A 319 -2.07 4.17 16.23
N ASP A 320 -1.22 3.49 17.01
CA ASP A 320 -0.08 2.73 16.52
C ASP A 320 -0.55 1.29 16.30
N THR A 321 -0.60 0.88 15.04
CA THR A 321 -1.19 -0.39 14.64
C THR A 321 -0.33 -1.57 15.07
N ALA A 322 -0.96 -2.61 15.62
CA ALA A 322 -0.25 -3.81 16.06
C ALA A 322 0.35 -4.60 14.90
N ALA A 323 1.44 -5.29 15.19
CA ALA A 323 2.25 -6.02 14.22
C ALA A 323 1.46 -7.06 13.40
N GLY A 324 0.47 -7.72 14.00
CA GLY A 324 -0.37 -8.73 13.35
C GLY A 324 -1.37 -8.15 12.34
N ASP A 325 -1.66 -6.85 12.42
CA ASP A 325 -2.55 -6.14 11.48
C ASP A 325 -1.78 -5.37 10.39
N LEU A 326 -0.46 -5.37 10.44
CA LEU A 326 0.34 -4.70 9.42
C LEU A 326 0.28 -5.43 8.08
N GLY A 327 0.03 -4.70 7.01
CA GLY A 327 0.23 -5.18 5.65
C GLY A 327 1.67 -5.69 5.42
N SER A 328 1.86 -6.57 4.44
CA SER A 328 3.15 -7.23 4.19
C SER A 328 4.32 -6.27 3.95
N SER A 329 4.06 -5.09 3.38
CA SER A 329 5.08 -4.09 3.08
C SER A 329 5.42 -3.18 4.27
N ALA A 330 4.51 -2.98 5.22
CA ALA A 330 4.68 -2.02 6.30
C ALA A 330 5.62 -2.56 7.40
N ALA A 331 6.58 -1.75 7.81
CA ALA A 331 7.39 -1.97 9.02
C ALA A 331 6.71 -1.35 10.25
N ARG A 332 5.99 -0.25 10.06
CA ARG A 332 5.15 0.44 11.05
C ARG A 332 4.01 1.16 10.33
N LYS A 333 2.85 1.24 10.98
CA LYS A 333 1.65 1.91 10.47
C LYS A 333 0.98 2.69 11.60
N PHE A 334 0.53 3.90 11.29
CA PHE A 334 -0.38 4.66 12.13
C PHE A 334 -1.70 4.81 11.41
N ASP A 335 -2.81 4.66 12.14
CA ASP A 335 -4.14 4.93 11.62
C ASP A 335 -4.75 6.11 12.36
N CYS A 336 -5.48 6.94 11.63
CA CYS A 336 -6.38 7.91 12.22
C CYS A 336 -7.80 7.41 12.04
N GLU A 337 -8.52 7.34 13.16
CA GLU A 337 -9.90 6.86 13.21
C GLU A 337 -10.82 7.99 13.65
N ALA A 338 -11.85 8.28 12.85
CA ALA A 338 -12.89 9.26 13.20
C ALA A 338 -14.02 8.59 13.99
N TRP A 339 -14.66 9.37 14.87
CA TRP A 339 -15.82 8.91 15.62
C TRP A 339 -17.04 8.74 14.72
N LEU A 340 -17.74 7.63 14.85
CA LEU A 340 -19.06 7.39 14.24
C LEU A 340 -20.15 7.43 15.29
N PRO A 341 -20.97 8.48 15.36
CA PRO A 341 -21.99 8.67 16.37
C PRO A 341 -23.03 7.53 16.40
N THR A 342 -23.50 7.08 15.23
CA THR A 342 -24.55 6.06 15.15
C THR A 342 -24.09 4.65 15.53
N GLN A 343 -22.80 4.38 15.41
CA GLN A 343 -22.21 3.09 15.76
C GLN A 343 -21.45 3.11 17.09
N GLN A 344 -21.29 4.32 17.68
CA GLN A 344 -20.54 4.55 18.92
C GLN A 344 -19.17 3.87 18.90
N ARG A 345 -18.44 4.01 17.78
CA ARG A 345 -17.10 3.45 17.58
C ARG A 345 -16.21 4.39 16.79
N TRP A 346 -14.94 4.16 16.91
CA TRP A 346 -13.92 4.75 16.05
C TRP A 346 -13.84 3.96 14.73
N MET A 347 -13.74 4.66 13.62
CA MET A 347 -13.62 4.07 12.28
C MET A 347 -12.37 4.60 11.60
N GLU A 348 -11.49 3.72 11.15
CA GLU A 348 -10.35 4.08 10.32
C GLU A 348 -10.80 4.87 9.09
N VAL A 349 -10.28 6.08 8.94
CA VAL A 349 -10.55 6.94 7.78
C VAL A 349 -9.28 7.19 6.97
N THR A 350 -8.11 7.11 7.60
CA THR A 350 -6.82 7.29 6.96
C THR A 350 -5.73 6.50 7.68
N SER A 351 -4.68 6.14 6.95
CA SER A 351 -3.52 5.41 7.46
C SER A 351 -2.23 5.84 6.76
N THR A 352 -1.11 5.81 7.49
CA THR A 352 0.22 6.01 6.92
C THR A 352 1.16 4.89 7.31
N SER A 353 1.98 4.43 6.35
CA SER A 353 2.90 3.31 6.51
C SER A 353 4.32 3.66 6.11
N ASN A 354 5.28 3.27 6.96
CA ASN A 354 6.68 3.19 6.60
C ASN A 354 6.98 1.80 6.06
N CYS A 355 7.29 1.70 4.77
CA CYS A 355 7.63 0.44 4.11
C CYS A 355 9.15 0.19 4.09
N THR A 356 9.94 1.04 4.66
CA THR A 356 11.41 0.97 4.63
C THR A 356 11.92 0.68 3.22
N THR A 357 12.87 -0.23 3.03
CA THR A 357 13.40 -0.59 1.71
C THR A 357 12.66 -1.74 1.02
N TYR A 358 11.55 -2.22 1.57
CA TYR A 358 10.88 -3.44 1.12
C TYR A 358 10.40 -3.39 -0.33
N GLN A 359 9.63 -2.36 -0.67
CA GLN A 359 9.10 -2.17 -2.02
C GLN A 359 10.23 -1.79 -3.01
N ALA A 360 11.10 -0.88 -2.60
CA ALA A 360 12.23 -0.44 -3.42
C ALA A 360 13.18 -1.57 -3.81
N ARG A 361 13.42 -2.56 -2.91
CA ARG A 361 14.21 -3.76 -3.25
C ARG A 361 13.53 -4.64 -4.28
N ARG A 362 12.19 -4.75 -4.25
CA ARG A 362 11.40 -5.56 -5.19
C ARG A 362 11.27 -4.88 -6.54
N LEU A 363 11.18 -3.56 -6.56
CA LEU A 363 11.00 -2.74 -7.75
C LEU A 363 12.33 -2.16 -8.28
N ALA A 364 13.47 -2.56 -7.70
CA ALA A 364 14.81 -2.11 -8.05
C ALA A 364 14.98 -0.57 -8.05
N VAL A 365 14.27 0.13 -7.15
CA VAL A 365 14.42 1.57 -6.97
C VAL A 365 15.59 1.85 -6.03
N ARG A 366 16.56 2.60 -6.50
CA ARG A 366 17.81 2.87 -5.78
C ARG A 366 18.15 4.34 -5.81
N GLU A 367 19.04 4.77 -4.93
CA GLU A 367 19.71 6.07 -5.03
C GLU A 367 21.21 5.90 -5.32
N ARG A 368 21.81 6.92 -5.88
CA ARG A 368 23.28 7.00 -6.02
C ARG A 368 23.89 7.51 -4.73
N ARG A 369 24.83 6.75 -4.19
CA ARG A 369 25.63 7.11 -3.01
C ARG A 369 27.12 7.05 -3.31
N GLU A 370 27.94 7.57 -2.39
CA GLU A 370 29.38 7.38 -2.45
C GLU A 370 29.70 5.87 -2.39
N GLY A 371 30.41 5.36 -3.39
CA GLY A 371 30.77 3.95 -3.48
C GLY A 371 29.74 3.03 -4.15
N GLY A 372 28.58 3.54 -4.66
CA GLY A 372 27.65 2.68 -5.37
C GLY A 372 26.20 3.15 -5.40
N THR A 373 25.29 2.19 -5.32
CA THR A 373 23.84 2.43 -5.22
C THR A 373 23.25 1.70 -4.02
N SER A 374 22.23 2.29 -3.39
CA SER A 374 21.51 1.74 -2.25
C SER A 374 20.01 1.78 -2.48
N PRO A 375 19.22 0.80 -2.02
CA PRO A 375 17.76 0.90 -2.06
C PRO A 375 17.29 2.13 -1.29
N VAL A 376 16.24 2.78 -1.78
CA VAL A 376 15.55 3.87 -1.08
C VAL A 376 14.49 3.32 -0.11
N ALA A 377 14.02 4.14 0.82
CA ALA A 377 12.80 3.85 1.56
C ALA A 377 11.58 4.40 0.82
N THR A 378 10.44 3.71 1.00
CA THR A 378 9.14 4.13 0.49
C THR A 378 8.16 4.28 1.64
N LEU A 379 7.29 5.28 1.55
CA LEU A 379 6.24 5.54 2.51
C LEU A 379 4.97 5.92 1.77
N ASN A 380 3.84 5.59 2.34
CA ASN A 380 2.53 5.99 1.84
C ASN A 380 1.67 6.56 2.96
N GLY A 381 0.65 7.33 2.61
CA GLY A 381 -0.31 7.87 3.55
C GLY A 381 -1.53 8.42 2.82
N THR A 382 -2.70 8.19 3.39
CA THR A 382 -3.97 8.59 2.81
C THR A 382 -4.35 9.99 3.26
N LEU A 383 -4.54 10.95 2.34
CA LEU A 383 -5.03 12.28 2.68
C LEU A 383 -6.56 12.36 2.74
N ALA A 384 -7.25 11.64 1.87
CA ALA A 384 -8.71 11.59 1.86
C ALA A 384 -9.22 10.37 1.08
N THR A 385 -10.37 9.84 1.48
CA THR A 385 -11.12 8.83 0.73
C THR A 385 -12.61 9.12 0.76
N THR A 386 -13.37 8.47 -0.12
CA THR A 386 -14.84 8.50 -0.07
C THR A 386 -15.39 8.14 1.32
N ARG A 387 -14.70 7.29 2.09
CA ARG A 387 -15.10 6.88 3.45
C ARG A 387 -15.20 8.06 4.43
N TRP A 388 -14.42 9.11 4.23
CA TRP A 388 -14.52 10.33 5.05
C TRP A 388 -15.90 10.99 4.99
N MET A 389 -16.61 10.82 3.86
CA MET A 389 -17.99 11.29 3.70
C MET A 389 -18.91 10.73 4.77
N VAL A 390 -18.70 9.47 5.20
CA VAL A 390 -19.47 8.83 6.27
C VAL A 390 -19.34 9.60 7.57
N ALA A 391 -18.09 9.85 7.99
CA ALA A 391 -17.82 10.59 9.21
C ALA A 391 -18.28 12.05 9.14
N ILE A 392 -18.07 12.72 7.99
CA ILE A 392 -18.53 14.10 7.77
C ILE A 392 -20.05 14.18 7.91
N LEU A 393 -20.80 13.34 7.21
CA LEU A 393 -22.26 13.35 7.26
C LEU A 393 -22.80 13.07 8.66
N GLU A 394 -22.26 12.05 9.35
CA GLU A 394 -22.75 11.67 10.67
C GLU A 394 -22.38 12.66 11.77
N ASN A 395 -21.20 13.31 11.72
CA ASN A 395 -20.80 14.29 12.74
C ASN A 395 -21.40 15.69 12.52
N HIS A 396 -21.66 16.08 11.28
CA HIS A 396 -22.13 17.44 10.96
C HIS A 396 -23.64 17.53 10.69
N GLN A 397 -24.40 16.46 10.91
CA GLN A 397 -25.85 16.45 10.78
C GLN A 397 -26.55 17.38 11.78
N GLN A 398 -27.70 17.92 11.40
CA GLN A 398 -28.55 18.79 12.22
C GLN A 398 -29.91 18.12 12.48
N ALA A 399 -30.63 18.58 13.50
CA ALA A 399 -31.92 18.01 13.91
C ALA A 399 -33.00 18.08 12.81
N ASP A 400 -32.88 19.00 11.86
CA ASP A 400 -33.80 19.16 10.72
C ASP A 400 -33.42 18.28 9.52
N GLY A 401 -32.40 17.45 9.65
CA GLY A 401 -31.89 16.55 8.60
C GLY A 401 -30.93 17.21 7.61
N SER A 402 -30.60 18.50 7.80
CA SER A 402 -29.55 19.15 7.05
C SER A 402 -28.15 18.75 7.54
N VAL A 403 -27.10 19.08 6.77
CA VAL A 403 -25.72 18.84 7.15
C VAL A 403 -24.92 20.13 7.00
N SER A 404 -24.30 20.57 8.08
CA SER A 404 -23.36 21.69 8.05
C SER A 404 -22.10 21.30 7.27
N VAL A 405 -21.67 22.16 6.37
CA VAL A 405 -20.42 21.97 5.62
C VAL A 405 -19.26 22.41 6.51
N PRO A 406 -18.26 21.52 6.74
CA PRO A 406 -17.03 21.91 7.44
C PRO A 406 -16.42 23.18 6.86
N THR A 407 -15.97 24.09 7.73
CA THR A 407 -15.50 25.43 7.32
C THR A 407 -14.39 25.34 6.27
N GLY A 408 -13.46 24.38 6.42
CA GLY A 408 -12.36 24.17 5.47
C GLY A 408 -12.80 23.71 4.08
N LEU A 409 -14.00 23.12 3.93
CA LEU A 409 -14.51 22.68 2.62
C LEU A 409 -15.38 23.71 1.91
N ARG A 410 -15.89 24.75 2.61
CA ARG A 410 -16.76 25.78 2.03
C ARG A 410 -16.16 26.50 0.83
N PRO A 411 -14.85 26.87 0.80
CA PRO A 411 -14.25 27.51 -0.37
C PRO A 411 -14.36 26.68 -1.65
N TYR A 412 -14.30 25.35 -1.53
CA TYR A 412 -14.40 24.41 -2.65
C TYR A 412 -15.84 24.16 -3.11
N LEU A 413 -16.83 24.62 -2.33
CA LEU A 413 -18.25 24.48 -2.58
C LEU A 413 -18.94 25.82 -2.90
N GLY A 414 -18.14 26.85 -3.23
CA GLY A 414 -18.67 28.18 -3.56
C GLY A 414 -19.25 28.93 -2.36
N GLY A 415 -18.74 28.60 -1.16
CA GLY A 415 -19.19 29.24 0.09
C GLY A 415 -20.44 28.58 0.70
N LEU A 416 -20.87 27.40 0.21
CA LEU A 416 -22.02 26.69 0.79
C LEU A 416 -21.75 26.35 2.27
N GLU A 417 -22.65 26.71 3.14
CA GLU A 417 -22.54 26.46 4.58
C GLU A 417 -23.35 25.26 5.05
N VAL A 418 -24.45 24.93 4.38
CA VAL A 418 -25.39 23.89 4.77
C VAL A 418 -25.91 23.18 3.52
N ILE A 419 -26.00 21.85 3.57
CA ILE A 419 -26.68 21.01 2.58
C ILE A 419 -28.08 20.71 3.13
N GLU A 420 -29.12 21.25 2.47
CA GLU A 420 -30.51 21.13 2.89
C GLU A 420 -31.19 19.84 2.41
N PRO A 421 -32.14 19.25 3.16
CA PRO A 421 -32.94 18.14 2.71
C PRO A 421 -33.75 18.48 1.46
N VAL A 422 -33.99 17.46 0.63
CA VAL A 422 -34.83 17.63 -0.56
C VAL A 422 -36.30 17.89 -0.14
N GLY A 423 -36.83 19.02 -0.57
CA GLY A 423 -38.20 19.42 -0.27
C GLY A 423 -38.32 20.39 0.91
N ALA A 424 -37.24 20.78 1.57
CA ALA A 424 -37.20 21.95 2.43
C ALA A 424 -37.34 23.19 1.51
N THR A 425 -38.55 23.66 1.31
CA THR A 425 -38.80 24.96 0.66
C THR A 425 -38.48 26.07 1.64
N ALA A 426 -37.62 26.98 1.22
CA ALA A 426 -37.37 28.24 1.93
C ALA A 426 -38.63 29.08 2.14
#